data_682ca679d2aa9c5fcd71e381968af522
#
_entry.id   682ca679d2aa9c5fcd71e381968af522
#
_cell.length_a   1.000
_cell.length_b   1.000
_cell.length_c   1.000
_cell.angle_alpha   90.00
_cell.angle_beta   90.00
_cell.angle_gamma   90.00
#
_symmetry.space_group_name_H-M   'P 1'
#
loop_
_entity.id
_entity.type
_entity.pdbx_description
1 polymer ?
#
loop_
_entity_poly.entity_id
_entity_poly.type
_entity_poly.pdbx_seq_one_letter_code
_entity_poly.pdbx_strand_id
1 'polypeptide(L)'
;MNLWRYEVRMMLRSRVAAAALVLLSLLALASLVAGVQRMDSQREAIARISALHAEDLAAVSAGHGDSTDAGRAAYYSFHPTWNPPSPLSFAAVGMRDVAPYILRVRALGLEAQIHDGDTFNPELALAGRFDFAFLLTFLLPLFVIALMHDIRSAETETGRERMLRSLPLRMGWLYARRATVRMAALWICAGLPFLVVALQQQVAASQILSVLALAAGYLLFWAGLCLLVAWRGWNSGVNAATLASLWVVVALVGPALANVGIERAIPVEQGAGIARAQREAVNGAWDIPREDTMRRFYAAYPEWRDSPPLGAEFHYKWYLAFHQNGDDAVAPLVAGYRQGIEQRTAAASALGWLLPPVGMQVALTGMADTDMQAHLAYQDRVRDYHAQLRRYFYGFLFTDTPFHEPDYDKAPRFDADR
;
A
#
# COMPACT_ATOMS: atom_id res chain seq x y z
N MET A 1 -46.81 19.12 -3.28
CA MET A 1 -45.99 18.24 -4.15
C MET A 1 -44.56 18.19 -3.58
N ASN A 2 -44.02 17.00 -3.36
CA ASN A 2 -42.65 16.90 -2.75
C ASN A 2 -41.59 17.27 -3.80
N LEU A 3 -41.02 18.48 -3.65
CA LEU A 3 -40.07 19.06 -4.62
C LEU A 3 -38.80 18.20 -4.80
N TRP A 4 -38.42 17.42 -3.76
CA TRP A 4 -37.30 16.47 -3.83
C TRP A 4 -37.59 15.31 -4.81
N ARG A 5 -38.80 14.76 -4.77
CA ARG A 5 -39.23 13.69 -5.73
C ARG A 5 -39.23 14.19 -7.16
N TYR A 6 -39.58 15.46 -7.36
CA TYR A 6 -39.51 16.07 -8.68
C TYR A 6 -38.09 16.16 -9.21
N GLU A 7 -37.15 16.61 -8.41
CA GLU A 7 -35.71 16.70 -8.81
C GLU A 7 -35.14 15.32 -9.13
N VAL A 8 -35.41 14.29 -8.32
CA VAL A 8 -35.00 12.91 -8.59
C VAL A 8 -35.57 12.42 -9.92
N ARG A 9 -36.90 12.64 -10.17
CA ARG A 9 -37.53 12.24 -11.44
C ARG A 9 -36.92 12.98 -12.61
N MET A 10 -36.64 14.26 -12.49
CA MET A 10 -36.04 15.07 -13.52
C MET A 10 -34.62 14.59 -13.86
N MET A 11 -33.80 14.29 -12.86
CA MET A 11 -32.47 13.72 -13.04
C MET A 11 -32.53 12.36 -13.76
N LEU A 12 -33.38 11.44 -13.32
CA LEU A 12 -33.50 10.10 -13.92
C LEU A 12 -34.11 10.09 -15.33
N ARG A 13 -34.84 11.16 -15.73
CA ARG A 13 -35.30 11.34 -17.10
C ARG A 13 -34.20 11.79 -18.06
N SER A 14 -33.10 12.34 -17.55
CA SER A 14 -31.93 12.66 -18.35
C SER A 14 -31.20 11.37 -18.69
N ARG A 15 -31.14 11.02 -20.00
CA ARG A 15 -30.40 9.82 -20.46
C ARG A 15 -28.93 9.84 -20.06
N VAL A 16 -28.32 11.00 -20.12
CA VAL A 16 -26.92 11.20 -19.74
C VAL A 16 -26.71 10.95 -18.23
N ALA A 17 -27.57 11.54 -17.38
CA ALA A 17 -27.46 11.34 -15.94
C ALA A 17 -27.74 9.88 -15.54
N ALA A 18 -28.77 9.26 -16.11
CA ALA A 18 -29.08 7.85 -15.84
C ALA A 18 -27.94 6.92 -16.31
N ALA A 19 -27.40 7.14 -17.50
CA ALA A 19 -26.25 6.36 -18.00
C ALA A 19 -25.00 6.55 -17.12
N ALA A 20 -24.71 7.78 -16.68
CA ALA A 20 -23.59 8.07 -15.79
C ALA A 20 -23.73 7.34 -14.44
N LEU A 21 -24.92 7.35 -13.82
CA LEU A 21 -25.17 6.66 -12.56
C LEU A 21 -25.03 5.13 -12.69
N VAL A 22 -25.57 4.56 -13.78
CA VAL A 22 -25.43 3.12 -14.07
C VAL A 22 -23.95 2.78 -14.29
N LEU A 23 -23.24 3.56 -15.11
CA LEU A 23 -21.81 3.34 -15.36
C LEU A 23 -20.99 3.43 -14.08
N LEU A 24 -21.23 4.43 -13.23
CA LEU A 24 -20.54 4.55 -11.93
C LEU A 24 -20.80 3.31 -11.05
N SER A 25 -22.06 2.85 -10.96
CA SER A 25 -22.39 1.65 -10.17
C SER A 25 -21.69 0.40 -10.70
N LEU A 26 -21.63 0.24 -12.02
CA LEU A 26 -20.94 -0.89 -12.66
C LEU A 26 -19.42 -0.83 -12.42
N LEU A 27 -18.82 0.35 -12.55
CA LEU A 27 -17.39 0.54 -12.27
C LEU A 27 -17.07 0.33 -10.79
N ALA A 28 -17.92 0.80 -9.87
CA ALA A 28 -17.78 0.54 -8.45
C ALA A 28 -17.83 -0.96 -8.15
N LEU A 29 -18.82 -1.66 -8.69
CA LEU A 29 -18.92 -3.11 -8.50
C LEU A 29 -17.71 -3.84 -9.11
N ALA A 30 -17.30 -3.49 -10.31
CA ALA A 30 -16.15 -4.12 -10.98
C ALA A 30 -14.84 -3.91 -10.20
N SER A 31 -14.59 -2.69 -9.69
CA SER A 31 -13.41 -2.39 -8.89
C SER A 31 -13.39 -3.17 -7.56
N LEU A 32 -14.54 -3.27 -6.89
CA LEU A 32 -14.67 -4.02 -5.63
C LEU A 32 -14.50 -5.53 -5.85
N VAL A 33 -15.12 -6.09 -6.89
CA VAL A 33 -14.96 -7.52 -7.23
C VAL A 33 -13.50 -7.83 -7.56
N ALA A 34 -12.84 -7.01 -8.37
CA ALA A 34 -11.42 -7.16 -8.67
C ALA A 34 -10.55 -7.07 -7.41
N GLY A 35 -10.87 -6.17 -6.48
CA GLY A 35 -10.18 -6.05 -5.19
C GLY A 35 -10.32 -7.28 -4.32
N VAL A 36 -11.55 -7.81 -4.18
CA VAL A 36 -11.82 -9.06 -3.42
C VAL A 36 -11.08 -10.24 -4.03
N GLN A 37 -11.14 -10.42 -5.36
CA GLN A 37 -10.42 -11.51 -6.03
C GLN A 37 -8.91 -11.47 -5.78
N ARG A 38 -8.31 -10.27 -5.77
CA ARG A 38 -6.88 -10.10 -5.43
C ARG A 38 -6.60 -10.47 -3.98
N MET A 39 -7.43 -9.98 -3.07
CA MET A 39 -7.29 -10.28 -1.64
C MET A 39 -7.38 -11.79 -1.38
N ASP A 40 -8.34 -12.47 -2.01
CA ASP A 40 -8.51 -13.92 -1.87
C ASP A 40 -7.33 -14.69 -2.49
N SER A 41 -6.84 -14.28 -3.66
CA SER A 41 -5.63 -14.84 -4.28
C SER A 41 -4.40 -14.69 -3.37
N GLN A 42 -4.25 -13.55 -2.66
CA GLN A 42 -3.17 -13.37 -1.69
C GLN A 42 -3.32 -14.29 -0.47
N ARG A 43 -4.52 -14.42 0.06
CA ARG A 43 -4.82 -15.34 1.18
C ARG A 43 -4.52 -16.80 0.81
N GLU A 44 -4.93 -17.22 -0.39
CA GLU A 44 -4.63 -18.56 -0.90
C GLU A 44 -3.12 -18.78 -1.10
N ALA A 45 -2.39 -17.78 -1.61
CA ALA A 45 -0.94 -17.88 -1.76
C ALA A 45 -0.25 -18.04 -0.40
N ILE A 46 -0.66 -17.27 0.61
CA ILE A 46 -0.14 -17.37 1.99
C ILE A 46 -0.44 -18.77 2.57
N ALA A 47 -1.66 -19.26 2.43
CA ALA A 47 -2.06 -20.59 2.93
C ALA A 47 -1.23 -21.73 2.28
N ARG A 48 -1.00 -21.66 0.97
CA ARG A 48 -0.14 -22.65 0.26
C ARG A 48 1.29 -22.64 0.74
N ILE A 49 1.88 -21.47 0.98
CA ILE A 49 3.28 -21.34 1.42
C ILE A 49 3.48 -21.95 2.81
N SER A 50 2.53 -21.79 3.71
CA SER A 50 2.59 -22.40 5.04
C SER A 50 2.61 -23.94 4.97
N ALA A 51 1.85 -24.54 4.04
CA ALA A 51 1.88 -25.99 3.81
C ALA A 51 3.19 -26.45 3.17
N LEU A 52 3.62 -25.76 2.10
CA LEU A 52 4.86 -26.08 1.38
C LEU A 52 6.11 -25.95 2.25
N HIS A 53 6.08 -25.06 3.25
CA HIS A 53 7.22 -24.89 4.16
C HIS A 53 7.54 -26.16 4.96
N ALA A 54 6.54 -26.90 5.39
CA ALA A 54 6.77 -28.16 6.10
C ALA A 54 7.40 -29.21 5.18
N GLU A 55 6.97 -29.27 3.91
CA GLU A 55 7.55 -30.16 2.90
C GLU A 55 9.00 -29.76 2.58
N ASP A 56 9.28 -28.45 2.41
CA ASP A 56 10.62 -27.93 2.17
C ASP A 56 11.57 -28.28 3.33
N LEU A 57 11.15 -28.09 4.58
CA LEU A 57 11.96 -28.43 5.76
C LEU A 57 12.22 -29.95 5.85
N ALA A 58 11.22 -30.77 5.59
CA ALA A 58 11.38 -32.22 5.56
C ALA A 58 12.37 -32.66 4.47
N ALA A 59 12.30 -32.05 3.28
CA ALA A 59 13.25 -32.32 2.20
C ALA A 59 14.68 -31.87 2.54
N VAL A 60 14.84 -30.72 3.18
CA VAL A 60 16.15 -30.24 3.66
C VAL A 60 16.69 -31.15 4.76
N SER A 61 15.87 -31.57 5.72
CA SER A 61 16.24 -32.50 6.79
C SER A 61 16.69 -33.83 6.22
N ALA A 62 15.91 -34.42 5.29
CA ALA A 62 16.30 -35.67 4.62
C ALA A 62 17.61 -35.53 3.84
N GLY A 63 17.83 -34.40 3.15
CA GLY A 63 19.08 -34.09 2.46
C GLY A 63 20.28 -33.81 3.37
N HIS A 64 20.04 -33.54 4.66
CA HIS A 64 21.06 -33.28 5.66
C HIS A 64 21.78 -34.56 6.08
N GLY A 65 21.08 -35.71 6.04
CA GLY A 65 21.61 -37.01 6.39
C GLY A 65 22.10 -37.06 7.85
N ASP A 66 23.24 -37.71 8.07
CA ASP A 66 23.88 -37.84 9.40
C ASP A 66 24.66 -36.60 9.82
N SER A 67 24.58 -35.47 9.07
CA SER A 67 25.28 -34.23 9.44
C SER A 67 24.68 -33.63 10.72
N THR A 68 25.55 -33.23 11.64
CA THR A 68 25.16 -32.54 12.88
C THR A 68 25.47 -31.03 12.84
N ASP A 69 25.76 -30.50 11.65
CA ASP A 69 26.17 -29.10 11.48
C ASP A 69 24.95 -28.17 11.31
N ALA A 70 24.65 -27.41 12.37
CA ALA A 70 23.60 -26.40 12.39
C ALA A 70 23.77 -25.33 11.30
N GLY A 71 25.00 -25.04 10.89
CA GLY A 71 25.27 -24.04 9.86
C GLY A 71 24.83 -24.49 8.49
N ARG A 72 24.93 -25.80 8.18
CA ARG A 72 24.37 -26.38 6.97
C ARG A 72 22.85 -26.29 6.97
N ALA A 73 22.21 -26.58 8.11
CA ALA A 73 20.78 -26.39 8.28
C ALA A 73 20.37 -24.92 8.05
N ALA A 74 21.05 -23.96 8.69
CA ALA A 74 20.81 -22.53 8.53
C ALA A 74 20.99 -22.03 7.09
N TYR A 75 21.92 -22.63 6.33
CA TYR A 75 22.21 -22.24 4.95
C TYR A 75 21.13 -22.71 3.98
N TYR A 76 20.64 -23.94 4.12
CA TYR A 76 19.69 -24.54 3.17
C TYR A 76 18.23 -24.37 3.54
N SER A 77 17.92 -24.04 4.81
CA SER A 77 16.54 -23.83 5.23
C SER A 77 16.04 -22.44 4.86
N PHE A 78 14.95 -22.41 4.09
CA PHE A 78 14.20 -21.18 3.81
C PHE A 78 12.98 -21.10 4.72
N HIS A 79 12.78 -19.95 5.28
CA HIS A 79 11.68 -19.66 6.19
C HIS A 79 10.79 -18.60 5.57
N PRO A 80 9.53 -18.91 5.26
CA PRO A 80 8.62 -17.94 4.68
C PRO A 80 8.12 -16.97 5.73
N THR A 81 7.97 -15.73 5.31
CA THR A 81 7.27 -14.67 6.04
C THR A 81 6.17 -14.12 5.15
N TRP A 82 5.13 -13.56 5.72
CA TRP A 82 3.99 -13.03 4.95
C TRP A 82 3.31 -11.87 5.66
N ASN A 83 2.68 -11.01 4.87
CA ASN A 83 1.85 -9.92 5.34
C ASN A 83 0.39 -10.19 4.92
N PRO A 84 -0.51 -10.65 5.81
CA PRO A 84 -1.89 -10.94 5.45
C PRO A 84 -2.61 -9.66 5.02
N PRO A 85 -3.55 -9.74 4.03
CA PRO A 85 -4.34 -8.58 3.64
C PRO A 85 -5.34 -8.22 4.75
N SER A 86 -5.43 -6.92 5.09
CA SER A 86 -6.46 -6.42 6.00
C SER A 86 -7.87 -6.61 5.40
N PRO A 87 -8.93 -6.64 6.21
CA PRO A 87 -10.30 -6.75 5.71
C PRO A 87 -10.71 -5.66 4.72
N LEU A 88 -10.07 -4.47 4.76
CA LEU A 88 -10.36 -3.34 3.87
C LEU A 88 -9.44 -3.27 2.64
N SER A 89 -8.42 -4.12 2.52
CA SER A 89 -7.43 -4.07 1.43
C SER A 89 -8.02 -4.25 0.03
N PHE A 90 -9.23 -4.81 -0.09
CA PHE A 90 -9.96 -4.89 -1.36
C PHE A 90 -10.34 -3.52 -1.92
N ALA A 91 -10.51 -2.50 -1.06
CA ALA A 91 -10.91 -1.17 -1.48
C ALA A 91 -9.73 -0.31 -1.95
N ALA A 92 -8.54 -0.53 -1.41
CA ALA A 92 -7.33 0.19 -1.78
C ALA A 92 -6.14 -0.77 -1.73
N VAL A 93 -5.62 -1.15 -2.90
CA VAL A 93 -4.53 -2.13 -3.02
C VAL A 93 -3.17 -1.54 -2.63
N GLY A 94 -2.96 -0.26 -2.93
CA GLY A 94 -1.78 0.50 -2.50
C GLY A 94 -0.45 -0.19 -2.82
N MET A 95 0.45 -0.22 -1.83
CA MET A 95 1.79 -0.83 -1.94
C MET A 95 1.77 -2.33 -2.18
N ARG A 96 0.68 -3.02 -1.83
CA ARG A 96 0.55 -4.48 -2.05
C ARG A 96 0.54 -4.89 -3.52
N ASP A 97 0.41 -3.92 -4.43
CA ASP A 97 0.50 -4.15 -5.88
C ASP A 97 1.94 -4.23 -6.38
N VAL A 98 2.85 -3.62 -5.67
CA VAL A 98 4.23 -3.39 -6.11
C VAL A 98 5.28 -3.95 -5.15
N ALA A 99 4.98 -4.01 -3.86
CA ALA A 99 5.87 -4.55 -2.85
C ALA A 99 5.54 -6.02 -2.53
N PRO A 100 6.56 -6.85 -2.25
CA PRO A 100 6.34 -8.24 -1.88
C PRO A 100 5.59 -8.32 -0.55
N TYR A 101 4.55 -9.12 -0.52
CA TYR A 101 3.80 -9.48 0.70
C TYR A 101 4.15 -10.87 1.23
N ILE A 102 5.08 -11.55 0.57
CA ILE A 102 5.69 -12.82 0.96
C ILE A 102 7.18 -12.71 0.68
N LEU A 103 8.00 -13.05 1.69
CA LEU A 103 9.44 -13.17 1.58
C LEU A 103 9.87 -14.51 2.14
N ARG A 104 10.81 -15.17 1.47
CA ARG A 104 11.48 -16.39 1.97
C ARG A 104 12.87 -15.98 2.43
N VAL A 105 13.12 -16.04 3.72
CA VAL A 105 14.40 -15.64 4.32
C VAL A 105 15.19 -16.84 4.80
N ARG A 106 16.50 -16.70 4.79
CA ARG A 106 17.47 -17.65 5.41
C ARG A 106 18.19 -16.94 6.55
N ALA A 107 18.77 -17.68 7.45
CA ALA A 107 19.58 -17.13 8.56
C ALA A 107 20.90 -16.45 8.11
N LEU A 108 21.01 -16.09 6.82
CA LEU A 108 22.13 -15.38 6.21
C LEU A 108 21.89 -13.86 6.22
N GLY A 109 22.62 -13.09 5.44
CA GLY A 109 22.42 -11.63 5.31
C GLY A 109 20.98 -11.29 4.96
N LEU A 110 20.33 -10.44 5.75
CA LEU A 110 18.90 -10.16 5.60
C LEU A 110 18.62 -9.00 4.65
N GLU A 111 19.37 -7.90 4.79
CA GLU A 111 18.98 -6.65 4.10
C GLU A 111 19.02 -6.80 2.57
N ALA A 112 19.93 -7.61 2.02
CA ALA A 112 19.89 -7.96 0.62
C ALA A 112 18.64 -8.77 0.25
N GLN A 113 18.17 -9.66 1.13
CA GLN A 113 16.97 -10.46 0.87
C GLN A 113 15.69 -9.61 0.88
N ILE A 114 15.61 -8.60 1.73
CA ILE A 114 14.49 -7.66 1.79
C ILE A 114 14.44 -6.78 0.55
N HIS A 115 15.59 -6.26 0.10
CA HIS A 115 15.69 -5.26 -0.95
C HIS A 115 15.99 -5.82 -2.35
N ASP A 116 16.19 -7.14 -2.49
CA ASP A 116 16.49 -7.79 -3.78
C ASP A 116 15.24 -7.89 -4.70
N GLY A 117 14.06 -7.81 -4.12
CA GLY A 117 12.78 -7.92 -4.85
C GLY A 117 12.29 -6.62 -5.48
N ASP A 118 13.01 -5.52 -5.37
CA ASP A 118 12.63 -4.20 -5.91
C ASP A 118 12.80 -4.11 -7.45
N THR A 119 12.57 -5.21 -8.16
CA THR A 119 12.49 -5.25 -9.63
C THR A 119 11.11 -4.78 -10.11
N PHE A 120 10.74 -3.62 -9.67
CA PHE A 120 9.48 -3.00 -10.01
C PHE A 120 9.71 -1.99 -11.15
N ASN A 121 8.86 -2.03 -12.19
CA ASN A 121 8.88 -1.01 -13.23
C ASN A 121 8.00 0.18 -12.80
N PRO A 122 8.59 1.28 -12.29
CA PRO A 122 7.82 2.42 -11.80
C PRO A 122 7.02 3.10 -12.91
N GLU A 123 7.39 2.96 -14.18
CA GLU A 123 6.70 3.57 -15.31
C GLU A 123 5.33 2.93 -15.55
N LEU A 124 5.18 1.65 -15.30
CA LEU A 124 3.90 0.93 -15.42
C LEU A 124 2.98 1.12 -14.19
N ALA A 125 3.50 1.68 -13.11
CA ALA A 125 2.77 1.85 -11.86
C ALA A 125 2.25 3.25 -11.62
N LEU A 126 2.59 4.22 -12.47
CA LEU A 126 2.20 5.63 -12.33
C LEU A 126 0.69 5.86 -12.13
N ALA A 127 -0.15 4.97 -12.62
CA ALA A 127 -1.62 5.05 -12.44
C ALA A 127 -2.15 4.11 -11.35
N GLY A 128 -1.34 3.19 -10.81
CA GLY A 128 -1.81 2.08 -10.00
C GLY A 128 -2.74 1.14 -10.79
N ARG A 129 -3.20 0.08 -10.15
CA ARG A 129 -4.23 -0.76 -10.74
C ARG A 129 -5.61 -0.18 -10.47
N PHE A 130 -6.56 -0.49 -11.35
CA PHE A 130 -7.94 -0.10 -11.15
C PHE A 130 -8.52 -0.81 -9.91
N ASP A 131 -8.72 -0.03 -8.84
CA ASP A 131 -9.37 -0.43 -7.60
C ASP A 131 -10.42 0.60 -7.18
N PHE A 132 -11.06 0.40 -6.04
CA PHE A 132 -12.09 1.32 -5.57
C PHE A 132 -11.51 2.69 -5.14
N ALA A 133 -10.29 2.72 -4.62
CA ALA A 133 -9.58 3.97 -4.31
C ALA A 133 -9.32 4.79 -5.57
N PHE A 134 -8.89 4.16 -6.67
CA PHE A 134 -8.74 4.80 -7.96
C PHE A 134 -10.07 5.37 -8.48
N LEU A 135 -11.14 4.57 -8.39
CA LEU A 135 -12.48 5.03 -8.80
C LEU A 135 -12.89 6.28 -8.02
N LEU A 136 -12.78 6.26 -6.69
CA LEU A 136 -13.16 7.39 -5.85
C LEU A 136 -12.29 8.62 -6.11
N THR A 137 -10.97 8.44 -6.25
CA THR A 137 -10.03 9.56 -6.36
C THR A 137 -10.07 10.23 -7.73
N PHE A 138 -10.08 9.43 -8.81
CA PHE A 138 -9.90 9.95 -10.16
C PHE A 138 -11.18 9.97 -10.98
N LEU A 139 -12.02 8.94 -10.91
CA LEU A 139 -13.19 8.85 -11.76
C LEU A 139 -14.43 9.54 -11.18
N LEU A 140 -14.65 9.41 -9.87
CA LEU A 140 -15.82 10.02 -9.22
C LEU A 140 -15.94 11.54 -9.47
N PRO A 141 -14.85 12.34 -9.43
CA PRO A 141 -14.90 13.75 -9.82
C PRO A 141 -15.43 14.00 -11.23
N LEU A 142 -15.09 13.13 -12.20
CA LEU A 142 -15.56 13.26 -13.57
C LEU A 142 -17.08 13.06 -13.64
N PHE A 143 -17.64 12.14 -12.86
CA PHE A 143 -19.09 11.97 -12.73
C PHE A 143 -19.75 13.17 -12.06
N VAL A 144 -19.08 13.78 -11.05
CA VAL A 144 -19.56 15.04 -10.47
C VAL A 144 -19.59 16.14 -11.52
N ILE A 145 -18.52 16.32 -12.28
CA ILE A 145 -18.44 17.30 -13.36
C ILE A 145 -19.53 17.03 -14.41
N ALA A 146 -19.68 15.80 -14.85
CA ALA A 146 -20.67 15.42 -15.84
C ALA A 146 -22.11 15.74 -15.40
N LEU A 147 -22.42 15.58 -14.11
CA LEU A 147 -23.75 15.87 -13.58
C LEU A 147 -23.94 17.34 -13.16
N MET A 148 -22.86 18.10 -12.90
CA MET A 148 -22.95 19.43 -12.28
C MET A 148 -22.58 20.60 -13.17
N HIS A 149 -21.81 20.40 -14.26
CA HIS A 149 -21.31 21.49 -15.11
C HIS A 149 -22.41 22.40 -15.65
N ASP A 150 -23.60 21.86 -15.89
CA ASP A 150 -24.74 22.55 -16.46
C ASP A 150 -25.83 22.96 -15.47
N ILE A 151 -25.58 22.81 -14.16
CA ILE A 151 -26.59 22.95 -13.09
C ILE A 151 -27.37 24.29 -13.15
N ARG A 152 -26.72 25.33 -13.62
CA ARG A 152 -27.32 26.66 -13.83
C ARG A 152 -27.41 27.04 -15.31
N SER A 153 -26.34 26.80 -16.07
CA SER A 153 -26.22 27.24 -17.45
C SER A 153 -27.31 26.65 -18.35
N ALA A 154 -27.76 25.40 -18.11
CA ALA A 154 -28.85 24.79 -18.83
C ALA A 154 -30.18 25.59 -18.72
N GLU A 155 -30.47 26.20 -17.57
CA GLU A 155 -31.65 27.04 -17.39
C GLU A 155 -31.47 28.40 -18.06
N THR A 156 -30.28 28.96 -18.05
CA THR A 156 -29.94 30.24 -18.68
C THR A 156 -30.01 30.11 -20.21
N GLU A 157 -29.37 29.07 -20.79
CA GLU A 157 -29.32 28.81 -22.22
C GLU A 157 -30.70 28.52 -22.83
N THR A 158 -31.57 27.87 -22.07
CA THR A 158 -32.97 27.61 -22.50
C THR A 158 -33.91 28.76 -22.19
N GLY A 159 -33.47 29.86 -21.60
CA GLY A 159 -34.28 30.99 -21.20
C GLY A 159 -35.22 30.76 -20.01
N ARG A 160 -35.21 29.54 -19.43
CA ARG A 160 -36.09 29.20 -18.30
C ARG A 160 -35.72 29.91 -17.01
N GLU A 161 -34.48 30.36 -16.87
CA GLU A 161 -34.03 31.12 -15.66
C GLU A 161 -34.89 32.41 -15.45
N ARG A 162 -35.27 33.09 -16.52
CA ARG A 162 -36.15 34.30 -16.43
C ARG A 162 -37.51 33.97 -15.81
N MET A 163 -38.11 32.84 -16.26
CA MET A 163 -39.39 32.39 -15.72
C MET A 163 -39.27 31.90 -14.28
N LEU A 164 -38.17 31.20 -13.93
CA LEU A 164 -37.94 30.75 -12.56
C LEU A 164 -37.72 31.94 -11.59
N ARG A 165 -37.10 33.02 -12.05
CA ARG A 165 -36.90 34.25 -11.25
C ARG A 165 -38.20 35.04 -11.03
N SER A 166 -39.23 34.86 -11.85
CA SER A 166 -40.53 35.47 -11.62
C SER A 166 -41.39 34.75 -10.58
N LEU A 167 -41.01 33.52 -10.22
CA LEU A 167 -41.67 32.74 -9.18
C LEU A 167 -41.12 33.13 -7.77
N PRO A 168 -41.90 32.99 -6.70
CA PRO A 168 -41.45 33.29 -5.33
C PRO A 168 -40.49 32.17 -4.81
N LEU A 169 -39.44 31.88 -5.59
CA LEU A 169 -38.45 30.85 -5.32
C LEU A 169 -37.08 31.49 -5.02
N ARG A 170 -36.41 31.04 -3.97
CA ARG A 170 -34.99 31.39 -3.75
C ARG A 170 -34.13 30.54 -4.68
N MET A 171 -33.57 31.12 -5.73
CA MET A 171 -32.77 30.42 -6.76
C MET A 171 -31.63 29.62 -6.16
N GLY A 172 -30.94 30.15 -5.13
CA GLY A 172 -29.89 29.42 -4.42
C GLY A 172 -30.38 28.12 -3.79
N TRP A 173 -31.59 28.10 -3.24
CA TRP A 173 -32.20 26.90 -2.66
C TRP A 173 -32.58 25.86 -3.72
N LEU A 174 -32.99 26.32 -4.91
CA LEU A 174 -33.25 25.45 -6.06
C LEU A 174 -31.98 24.72 -6.49
N TYR A 175 -30.88 25.45 -6.70
CA TYR A 175 -29.60 24.86 -7.12
C TYR A 175 -28.97 24.00 -6.01
N ALA A 176 -29.06 24.40 -4.74
CA ALA A 176 -28.62 23.58 -3.62
C ALA A 176 -29.34 22.24 -3.57
N ARG A 177 -30.69 22.23 -3.72
CA ARG A 177 -31.48 21.01 -3.75
C ARG A 177 -31.09 20.09 -4.92
N ARG A 178 -30.89 20.67 -6.13
CA ARG A 178 -30.43 19.90 -7.31
C ARG A 178 -29.05 19.29 -7.05
N ALA A 179 -28.12 20.06 -6.52
CA ALA A 179 -26.79 19.58 -6.17
C ALA A 179 -26.87 18.44 -5.14
N THR A 180 -27.65 18.61 -4.08
CA THR A 180 -27.82 17.57 -3.05
C THR A 180 -28.38 16.26 -3.64
N VAL A 181 -29.41 16.33 -4.50
CA VAL A 181 -29.96 15.12 -5.14
C VAL A 181 -28.93 14.42 -6.02
N ARG A 182 -28.18 15.17 -6.84
CA ARG A 182 -27.12 14.61 -7.70
C ARG A 182 -25.98 14.01 -6.88
N MET A 183 -25.54 14.69 -5.82
CA MET A 183 -24.47 14.18 -4.93
C MET A 183 -24.91 12.96 -4.14
N ALA A 184 -26.13 12.97 -3.60
CA ALA A 184 -26.69 11.80 -2.92
C ALA A 184 -26.78 10.57 -3.84
N ALA A 185 -27.20 10.78 -5.11
CA ALA A 185 -27.25 9.69 -6.09
C ALA A 185 -25.85 9.12 -6.39
N LEU A 186 -24.84 9.97 -6.61
CA LEU A 186 -23.46 9.52 -6.82
C LEU A 186 -22.90 8.80 -5.59
N TRP A 187 -23.15 9.34 -4.39
CA TRP A 187 -22.73 8.73 -3.14
C TRP A 187 -23.36 7.35 -2.92
N ILE A 188 -24.66 7.20 -3.23
CA ILE A 188 -25.35 5.90 -3.15
C ILE A 188 -24.81 4.93 -4.19
N CYS A 189 -24.61 5.37 -5.45
CA CYS A 189 -24.11 4.51 -6.52
C CYS A 189 -22.70 3.97 -6.25
N ALA A 190 -21.83 4.73 -5.61
CA ALA A 190 -20.49 4.28 -5.20
C ALA A 190 -20.50 3.59 -3.84
N GLY A 191 -21.21 4.17 -2.86
CA GLY A 191 -21.18 3.74 -1.45
C GLY A 191 -21.98 2.48 -1.15
N LEU A 192 -23.11 2.25 -1.85
CA LEU A 192 -23.93 1.05 -1.58
C LEU A 192 -23.21 -0.26 -1.97
N PRO A 193 -22.59 -0.39 -3.15
CA PRO A 193 -21.77 -1.55 -3.47
C PRO A 193 -20.62 -1.75 -2.47
N PHE A 194 -19.94 -0.66 -2.10
CA PHE A 194 -18.88 -0.71 -1.09
C PHE A 194 -19.40 -1.23 0.26
N LEU A 195 -20.52 -0.71 0.74
CA LEU A 195 -21.12 -1.14 2.01
C LEU A 195 -21.42 -2.65 2.01
N VAL A 196 -22.01 -3.15 0.92
CA VAL A 196 -22.33 -4.59 0.80
C VAL A 196 -21.06 -5.44 0.88
N VAL A 197 -20.04 -5.11 0.12
CA VAL A 197 -18.77 -5.87 0.12
C VAL A 197 -18.04 -5.73 1.46
N ALA A 198 -18.01 -4.53 2.05
CA ALA A 198 -17.36 -4.30 3.33
C ALA A 198 -18.01 -5.11 4.48
N LEU A 199 -19.34 -5.25 4.47
CA LEU A 199 -20.03 -6.10 5.42
C LEU A 199 -19.73 -7.59 5.20
N GLN A 200 -19.62 -8.04 3.94
CA GLN A 200 -19.25 -9.42 3.61
C GLN A 200 -17.81 -9.74 4.04
N GLN A 201 -16.88 -8.77 3.91
CA GLN A 201 -15.49 -8.91 4.33
C GLN A 201 -15.26 -8.61 5.81
N GLN A 202 -16.34 -8.42 6.60
CA GLN A 202 -16.29 -8.16 8.05
C GLN A 202 -15.45 -6.94 8.44
N VAL A 203 -15.46 -5.91 7.61
CA VAL A 203 -14.77 -4.63 7.89
C VAL A 203 -15.42 -3.98 9.13
N ALA A 204 -14.60 -3.43 10.01
CA ALA A 204 -15.09 -2.73 11.20
C ALA A 204 -16.01 -1.55 10.84
N ALA A 205 -17.09 -1.38 11.57
CA ALA A 205 -18.10 -0.34 11.31
C ALA A 205 -17.49 1.08 11.32
N SER A 206 -16.49 1.33 12.15
CA SER A 206 -15.75 2.60 12.18
C SER A 206 -15.01 2.87 10.86
N GLN A 207 -14.36 1.86 10.26
CA GLN A 207 -13.68 1.97 8.98
C GLN A 207 -14.68 2.19 7.84
N ILE A 208 -15.81 1.46 7.83
CA ILE A 208 -16.89 1.66 6.85
C ILE A 208 -17.39 3.09 6.90
N LEU A 209 -17.72 3.60 8.09
CA LEU A 209 -18.19 4.97 8.27
C LEU A 209 -17.14 6.00 7.84
N SER A 210 -15.86 5.77 8.14
CA SER A 210 -14.76 6.64 7.74
C SER A 210 -14.61 6.73 6.23
N VAL A 211 -14.66 5.60 5.51
CA VAL A 211 -14.59 5.58 4.03
C VAL A 211 -15.81 6.31 3.42
N LEU A 212 -17.02 6.04 3.92
CA LEU A 212 -18.24 6.69 3.44
C LEU A 212 -18.25 8.20 3.72
N ALA A 213 -17.77 8.62 4.90
CA ALA A 213 -17.64 10.03 5.26
C ALA A 213 -16.57 10.74 4.40
N LEU A 214 -15.43 10.09 4.18
CA LEU A 214 -14.37 10.59 3.32
C LEU A 214 -14.88 10.78 1.88
N ALA A 215 -15.58 9.79 1.33
CA ALA A 215 -16.20 9.88 0.00
C ALA A 215 -17.24 11.02 -0.08
N ALA A 216 -18.05 11.20 0.97
CA ALA A 216 -18.99 12.33 1.04
C ALA A 216 -18.28 13.68 1.08
N GLY A 217 -17.23 13.83 1.89
CA GLY A 217 -16.41 15.05 1.95
C GLY A 217 -15.76 15.37 0.59
N TYR A 218 -15.25 14.36 -0.08
CA TYR A 218 -14.63 14.52 -1.40
C TYR A 218 -15.66 14.90 -2.50
N LEU A 219 -16.85 14.33 -2.46
CA LEU A 219 -17.97 14.74 -3.31
C LEU A 219 -18.36 16.20 -3.05
N LEU A 220 -18.44 16.62 -1.79
CA LEU A 220 -18.77 18.01 -1.43
C LEU A 220 -17.71 18.99 -1.91
N PHE A 221 -16.43 18.64 -1.85
CA PHE A 221 -15.34 19.45 -2.41
C PHE A 221 -15.55 19.69 -3.91
N TRP A 222 -15.74 18.61 -4.71
CA TRP A 222 -15.94 18.73 -6.16
C TRP A 222 -17.25 19.43 -6.51
N ALA A 223 -18.32 19.16 -5.75
CA ALA A 223 -19.60 19.88 -5.91
C ALA A 223 -19.44 21.38 -5.65
N GLY A 224 -18.68 21.77 -4.63
CA GLY A 224 -18.34 23.15 -4.33
C GLY A 224 -17.62 23.83 -5.50
N LEU A 225 -16.62 23.19 -6.09
CA LEU A 225 -15.92 23.68 -7.29
C LEU A 225 -16.88 23.86 -8.48
N CYS A 226 -17.75 22.87 -8.72
CA CYS A 226 -18.76 22.95 -9.78
C CYS A 226 -19.72 24.15 -9.55
N LEU A 227 -20.17 24.38 -8.32
CA LEU A 227 -21.04 25.51 -7.99
C LEU A 227 -20.31 26.85 -8.14
N LEU A 228 -19.04 26.95 -7.74
CA LEU A 228 -18.22 28.15 -7.92
C LEU A 228 -18.07 28.52 -9.40
N VAL A 229 -17.80 27.52 -10.28
CA VAL A 229 -17.72 27.75 -11.73
C VAL A 229 -19.09 28.14 -12.30
N ALA A 230 -20.16 27.42 -11.92
CA ALA A 230 -21.53 27.73 -12.38
C ALA A 230 -21.98 29.15 -12.00
N TRP A 231 -21.46 29.70 -10.90
CA TRP A 231 -21.79 31.06 -10.46
C TRP A 231 -21.26 32.16 -11.38
N ARG A 232 -20.19 31.86 -12.16
CA ARG A 232 -19.62 32.80 -13.14
C ARG A 232 -20.57 33.12 -14.28
N GLY A 233 -21.62 32.32 -14.50
CA GLY A 233 -22.63 32.55 -15.52
C GLY A 233 -22.18 32.23 -16.95
N TRP A 234 -21.12 31.44 -17.11
CA TRP A 234 -20.65 30.95 -18.41
C TRP A 234 -21.61 29.90 -18.99
N ASN A 235 -21.45 29.60 -20.29
CA ASN A 235 -22.22 28.54 -20.93
C ASN A 235 -21.76 27.15 -20.48
N SER A 236 -22.59 26.13 -20.72
CA SER A 236 -22.36 24.76 -20.28
C SER A 236 -21.04 24.18 -20.81
N GLY A 237 -20.68 24.49 -22.06
CA GLY A 237 -19.42 24.01 -22.66
C GLY A 237 -18.18 24.61 -21.99
N VAL A 238 -18.19 25.90 -21.71
CA VAL A 238 -17.07 26.58 -20.99
C VAL A 238 -16.98 26.06 -19.55
N ASN A 239 -18.10 25.86 -18.86
CA ASN A 239 -18.10 25.29 -17.51
C ASN A 239 -17.48 23.89 -17.50
N ALA A 240 -17.89 23.03 -18.44
CA ALA A 240 -17.36 21.67 -18.56
C ALA A 240 -15.84 21.67 -18.83
N ALA A 241 -15.40 22.49 -19.79
CA ALA A 241 -13.99 22.61 -20.13
C ALA A 241 -13.14 23.13 -18.95
N THR A 242 -13.63 24.16 -18.24
CA THR A 242 -12.94 24.73 -17.07
C THR A 242 -12.84 23.68 -15.95
N LEU A 243 -13.92 22.98 -15.64
CA LEU A 243 -13.92 21.94 -14.59
C LEU A 243 -13.05 20.75 -14.96
N ALA A 244 -13.06 20.31 -16.23
CA ALA A 244 -12.18 19.27 -16.71
C ALA A 244 -10.69 19.67 -16.63
N SER A 245 -10.35 20.91 -17.02
CA SER A 245 -9.00 21.44 -16.89
C SER A 245 -8.57 21.52 -15.43
N LEU A 246 -9.48 21.99 -14.54
CA LEU A 246 -9.21 22.03 -13.11
C LEU A 246 -9.00 20.64 -12.53
N TRP A 247 -9.77 19.65 -12.99
CA TRP A 247 -9.57 18.26 -12.59
C TRP A 247 -8.19 17.75 -13.03
N VAL A 248 -7.75 18.00 -14.26
CA VAL A 248 -6.41 17.62 -14.74
C VAL A 248 -5.34 18.24 -13.85
N VAL A 249 -5.47 19.55 -13.54
CA VAL A 249 -4.49 20.24 -12.70
C VAL A 249 -4.46 19.71 -11.28
N VAL A 250 -5.60 19.52 -10.64
CA VAL A 250 -5.69 19.12 -9.23
C VAL A 250 -5.45 17.63 -9.02
N ALA A 251 -5.93 16.78 -9.94
CA ALA A 251 -5.85 15.33 -9.77
C ALA A 251 -4.62 14.67 -10.42
N LEU A 252 -4.02 15.31 -11.43
CA LEU A 252 -2.89 14.72 -12.16
C LEU A 252 -1.62 15.58 -12.08
N VAL A 253 -1.69 16.83 -12.55
CA VAL A 253 -0.49 17.70 -12.64
C VAL A 253 0.03 18.10 -11.26
N GLY A 254 -0.86 18.53 -10.36
CA GLY A 254 -0.51 18.93 -9.00
C GLY A 254 0.21 17.83 -8.22
N PRO A 255 -0.37 16.61 -8.11
CA PRO A 255 0.30 15.49 -7.46
C PRO A 255 1.64 15.10 -8.12
N ALA A 256 1.72 15.12 -9.46
CA ALA A 256 2.97 14.82 -10.15
C ALA A 256 4.07 15.84 -9.84
N LEU A 257 3.75 17.13 -9.87
CA LEU A 257 4.71 18.19 -9.49
C LEU A 257 5.08 18.12 -8.01
N ALA A 258 4.11 17.83 -7.14
CA ALA A 258 4.35 17.66 -5.72
C ALA A 258 5.30 16.47 -5.45
N ASN A 259 5.12 15.34 -6.14
CA ASN A 259 6.01 14.19 -6.02
C ASN A 259 7.45 14.55 -6.42
N VAL A 260 7.64 15.21 -7.57
CA VAL A 260 8.98 15.68 -8.00
C VAL A 260 9.58 16.65 -6.97
N GLY A 261 8.77 17.53 -6.37
CA GLY A 261 9.19 18.43 -5.32
C GLY A 261 9.66 17.69 -4.05
N ILE A 262 8.89 16.72 -3.59
CA ILE A 262 9.21 15.88 -2.43
C ILE A 262 10.49 15.07 -2.69
N GLU A 263 10.61 14.44 -3.85
CA GLU A 263 11.79 13.63 -4.20
C GLU A 263 13.08 14.46 -4.22
N ARG A 264 13.00 15.71 -4.70
CA ARG A 264 14.15 16.62 -4.69
C ARG A 264 14.48 17.16 -3.30
N ALA A 265 13.46 17.44 -2.50
CA ALA A 265 13.65 17.99 -1.14
C ALA A 265 14.12 16.94 -0.14
N ILE A 266 13.70 15.69 -0.34
CA ILE A 266 14.01 14.55 0.52
C ILE A 266 14.62 13.44 -0.36
N PRO A 267 15.92 13.54 -0.70
CA PRO A 267 16.59 12.49 -1.47
C PRO A 267 16.67 11.23 -0.62
N VAL A 268 16.22 10.11 -1.18
CA VAL A 268 16.27 8.79 -0.53
C VAL A 268 17.02 7.85 -1.44
N GLU A 269 18.00 7.15 -0.88
CA GLU A 269 18.73 6.12 -1.62
C GLU A 269 17.79 4.96 -1.96
N GLN A 270 17.98 4.35 -3.13
CA GLN A 270 17.12 3.23 -3.53
C GLN A 270 17.46 1.96 -2.76
N GLY A 271 16.47 1.13 -2.44
CA GLY A 271 16.67 -0.16 -1.76
C GLY A 271 17.69 -1.07 -2.46
N ALA A 272 17.74 -1.04 -3.80
CA ALA A 272 18.76 -1.73 -4.58
C ALA A 272 20.21 -1.30 -4.23
N GLY A 273 20.41 -0.04 -3.80
CA GLY A 273 21.71 0.44 -3.28
C GLY A 273 22.11 -0.26 -1.98
N ILE A 274 21.14 -0.45 -1.08
CA ILE A 274 21.34 -1.18 0.19
C ILE A 274 21.71 -2.64 -0.10
N ALA A 275 20.93 -3.32 -0.97
CA ALA A 275 21.20 -4.71 -1.35
C ALA A 275 22.59 -4.88 -1.98
N ARG A 276 23.00 -3.94 -2.83
CA ARG A 276 24.34 -3.93 -3.43
C ARG A 276 25.42 -3.75 -2.38
N ALA A 277 25.30 -2.75 -1.50
CA ALA A 277 26.28 -2.49 -0.45
C ALA A 277 26.42 -3.68 0.51
N GLN A 278 25.32 -4.32 0.88
CA GLN A 278 25.34 -5.51 1.71
C GLN A 278 26.05 -6.68 1.02
N ARG A 279 25.78 -6.94 -0.27
CA ARG A 279 26.47 -7.97 -1.05
C ARG A 279 27.97 -7.67 -1.19
N GLU A 280 28.34 -6.42 -1.41
CA GLU A 280 29.75 -5.99 -1.45
C GLU A 280 30.43 -6.25 -0.11
N ALA A 281 29.79 -5.92 1.01
CA ALA A 281 30.32 -6.19 2.35
C ALA A 281 30.48 -7.70 2.61
N VAL A 282 29.50 -8.51 2.22
CA VAL A 282 29.56 -9.98 2.35
C VAL A 282 30.63 -10.58 1.43
N ASN A 283 30.72 -10.13 0.17
CA ASN A 283 31.74 -10.63 -0.76
C ASN A 283 33.16 -10.22 -0.32
N GLY A 284 33.34 -8.98 0.14
CA GLY A 284 34.62 -8.51 0.65
C GLY A 284 35.09 -9.23 1.93
N ALA A 285 34.15 -9.85 2.68
CA ALA A 285 34.49 -10.60 3.88
C ALA A 285 35.35 -11.86 3.61
N TRP A 286 35.35 -12.39 2.38
CA TRP A 286 36.22 -13.48 1.98
C TRP A 286 37.71 -13.10 1.94
N ASP A 287 38.00 -11.83 1.71
CA ASP A 287 39.38 -11.29 1.65
C ASP A 287 39.89 -10.80 3.01
N ILE A 288 39.02 -10.81 4.05
CA ILE A 288 39.37 -10.37 5.42
C ILE A 288 39.81 -11.59 6.24
N PRO A 289 40.89 -11.47 7.05
CA PRO A 289 41.25 -12.52 7.99
C PRO A 289 40.08 -12.93 8.88
N ARG A 290 39.92 -14.23 9.09
CA ARG A 290 38.78 -14.78 9.86
C ARG A 290 38.71 -14.22 11.28
N GLU A 291 39.89 -14.04 11.93
CA GLU A 291 40.00 -13.45 13.24
C GLU A 291 39.46 -12.03 13.32
N ASP A 292 39.67 -11.26 12.28
CA ASP A 292 39.15 -9.87 12.18
C ASP A 292 37.62 -9.85 12.01
N THR A 293 37.08 -10.77 11.20
CA THR A 293 35.64 -10.96 11.06
C THR A 293 35.01 -11.34 12.39
N MET A 294 35.59 -12.32 13.10
CA MET A 294 35.07 -12.77 14.39
C MET A 294 35.23 -11.70 15.47
N ARG A 295 36.31 -10.95 15.47
CA ARG A 295 36.51 -9.84 16.41
C ARG A 295 35.44 -8.77 16.27
N ARG A 296 35.07 -8.41 15.03
CA ARG A 296 33.96 -7.48 14.75
C ARG A 296 32.63 -8.06 15.23
N PHE A 297 32.36 -9.31 14.92
CA PHE A 297 31.15 -10.01 15.35
C PHE A 297 31.05 -10.05 16.89
N TYR A 298 32.07 -10.46 17.60
CA TYR A 298 32.07 -10.52 19.06
C TYR A 298 32.03 -9.15 19.74
N ALA A 299 32.45 -8.09 19.05
CA ALA A 299 32.31 -6.73 19.57
C ALA A 299 30.83 -6.28 19.55
N ALA A 300 30.08 -6.68 18.54
CA ALA A 300 28.67 -6.39 18.44
C ALA A 300 27.76 -7.38 19.22
N TYR A 301 28.22 -8.63 19.35
CA TYR A 301 27.49 -9.74 19.99
C TYR A 301 28.34 -10.40 21.07
N PRO A 302 28.60 -9.72 22.21
CA PRO A 302 29.51 -10.19 23.25
C PRO A 302 29.08 -11.48 23.95
N GLU A 303 27.79 -11.85 23.87
CA GLU A 303 27.22 -13.09 24.39
C GLU A 303 27.83 -14.35 23.75
N TRP A 304 28.39 -14.24 22.55
CA TRP A 304 29.01 -15.33 21.81
C TRP A 304 30.55 -15.37 21.92
N ARG A 305 31.18 -14.48 22.71
CA ARG A 305 32.65 -14.32 22.76
C ARG A 305 33.37 -15.56 23.26
N ASP A 306 32.72 -16.28 24.18
CA ASP A 306 33.34 -17.46 24.81
C ASP A 306 33.13 -18.74 23.98
N SER A 307 32.78 -18.60 22.70
CA SER A 307 32.63 -19.74 21.79
C SER A 307 33.97 -20.42 21.49
N PRO A 308 33.96 -21.74 21.23
CA PRO A 308 35.17 -22.45 20.83
C PRO A 308 35.87 -21.80 19.63
N PRO A 309 37.22 -21.80 19.58
CA PRO A 309 37.97 -21.15 18.52
C PRO A 309 37.70 -21.80 17.16
N LEU A 310 37.84 -20.99 16.10
CA LEU A 310 37.75 -21.50 14.72
C LEU A 310 38.99 -22.37 14.41
N GLY A 311 38.75 -23.50 13.73
CA GLY A 311 39.81 -24.29 13.10
C GLY A 311 40.34 -23.63 11.81
N ALA A 312 41.33 -24.26 11.19
CA ALA A 312 41.92 -23.77 9.92
C ALA A 312 40.97 -23.96 8.71
N GLU A 313 40.00 -24.89 8.80
CA GLU A 313 39.07 -25.21 7.77
C GLU A 313 37.85 -24.25 7.75
N PHE A 314 37.04 -24.34 6.67
CA PHE A 314 35.78 -23.62 6.59
C PHE A 314 34.85 -24.01 7.74
N HIS A 315 34.22 -23.04 8.38
CA HIS A 315 33.25 -23.25 9.44
C HIS A 315 32.08 -22.29 9.30
N TYR A 316 30.86 -22.78 9.40
CA TYR A 316 29.64 -21.95 9.26
C TYR A 316 29.54 -20.88 10.34
N LYS A 317 30.14 -21.03 11.52
CA LYS A 317 30.22 -19.99 12.53
C LYS A 317 30.83 -18.69 11.96
N TRP A 318 31.95 -18.79 11.26
CA TRP A 318 32.57 -17.66 10.57
C TRP A 318 31.70 -17.16 9.42
N TYR A 319 31.08 -18.08 8.65
CA TYR A 319 30.23 -17.74 7.51
C TYR A 319 29.00 -16.92 7.94
N LEU A 320 28.30 -17.32 9.01
CA LEU A 320 27.16 -16.58 9.54
C LEU A 320 27.59 -15.26 10.21
N ALA A 321 28.74 -15.25 10.87
CA ALA A 321 29.27 -14.03 11.48
C ALA A 321 29.58 -12.95 10.45
N PHE A 322 30.14 -13.28 9.27
CA PHE A 322 30.36 -12.24 8.26
C PHE A 322 29.07 -11.79 7.57
N HIS A 323 28.07 -12.64 7.43
CA HIS A 323 26.75 -12.22 6.96
C HIS A 323 26.09 -11.26 7.95
N GLN A 324 26.24 -11.49 9.24
CA GLN A 324 25.79 -10.57 10.29
C GLN A 324 26.52 -9.23 10.21
N ASN A 325 27.86 -9.25 10.12
CA ASN A 325 28.65 -8.05 9.94
C ASN A 325 28.29 -7.27 8.66
N GLY A 326 27.87 -7.98 7.62
CA GLY A 326 27.39 -7.37 6.37
C GLY A 326 26.09 -6.60 6.56
N ASP A 327 25.14 -7.14 7.33
CA ASP A 327 23.90 -6.44 7.67
C ASP A 327 24.18 -5.24 8.61
N ASP A 328 25.05 -5.43 9.60
CA ASP A 328 25.45 -4.36 10.52
C ASP A 328 26.15 -3.19 9.78
N ALA A 329 26.94 -3.49 8.75
CA ALA A 329 27.61 -2.49 7.94
C ALA A 329 26.64 -1.59 7.15
N VAL A 330 25.48 -2.12 6.74
CA VAL A 330 24.48 -1.35 6.00
C VAL A 330 23.37 -0.78 6.89
N ALA A 331 23.36 -1.07 8.19
CA ALA A 331 22.35 -0.56 9.11
C ALA A 331 22.16 0.97 9.06
N PRO A 332 23.22 1.80 8.92
CA PRO A 332 23.04 3.25 8.74
C PRO A 332 22.32 3.62 7.45
N LEU A 333 22.56 2.89 6.34
CA LEU A 333 21.87 3.10 5.05
C LEU A 333 20.39 2.73 5.18
N VAL A 334 20.08 1.61 5.83
CA VAL A 334 18.71 1.16 6.11
C VAL A 334 17.96 2.20 6.96
N ALA A 335 18.59 2.71 8.01
CA ALA A 335 18.00 3.75 8.85
C ALA A 335 17.75 5.04 8.07
N GLY A 336 18.71 5.48 7.27
CA GLY A 336 18.56 6.66 6.40
C GLY A 336 17.46 6.50 5.36
N TYR A 337 17.38 5.33 4.69
CA TYR A 337 16.30 4.98 3.77
C TYR A 337 14.94 5.08 4.46
N ARG A 338 14.79 4.43 5.60
CA ARG A 338 13.55 4.41 6.37
C ARG A 338 13.11 5.81 6.78
N GLN A 339 14.03 6.59 7.39
CA GLN A 339 13.75 7.96 7.79
C GLN A 339 13.32 8.82 6.60
N GLY A 340 13.97 8.68 5.45
CA GLY A 340 13.63 9.40 4.24
C GLY A 340 12.24 9.04 3.71
N ILE A 341 11.88 7.75 3.71
CA ILE A 341 10.53 7.29 3.32
C ILE A 341 9.47 7.84 4.28
N GLU A 342 9.70 7.80 5.59
CA GLU A 342 8.79 8.35 6.59
C GLU A 342 8.57 9.86 6.40
N GLN A 343 9.64 10.61 6.12
CA GLN A 343 9.56 12.05 5.81
C GLN A 343 8.77 12.32 4.52
N ARG A 344 8.99 11.54 3.45
CA ARG A 344 8.19 11.65 2.21
C ARG A 344 6.72 11.37 2.46
N THR A 345 6.40 10.33 3.24
CA THR A 345 5.03 9.98 3.60
C THR A 345 4.36 11.09 4.41
N ALA A 346 5.06 11.69 5.37
CA ALA A 346 4.57 12.83 6.14
C ALA A 346 4.33 14.05 5.24
N ALA A 347 5.23 14.35 4.31
CA ALA A 347 5.08 15.43 3.33
C ALA A 347 3.88 15.20 2.40
N ALA A 348 3.69 13.97 1.90
CA ALA A 348 2.53 13.61 1.08
C ALA A 348 1.22 13.75 1.87
N SER A 349 1.20 13.32 3.13
CA SER A 349 0.04 13.48 4.01
C SER A 349 -0.31 14.96 4.25
N ALA A 350 0.69 15.79 4.49
CA ALA A 350 0.49 17.24 4.63
C ALA A 350 -0.05 17.87 3.34
N LEU A 351 0.48 17.48 2.19
CA LEU A 351 -0.01 17.93 0.88
C LEU A 351 -1.44 17.46 0.59
N GLY A 352 -1.89 16.38 1.19
CA GLY A 352 -3.27 15.89 1.08
C GLY A 352 -4.32 16.92 1.51
N TRP A 353 -3.98 17.85 2.40
CA TRP A 353 -4.87 18.96 2.77
C TRP A 353 -5.00 20.02 1.67
N LEU A 354 -3.97 20.23 0.87
CA LEU A 354 -3.98 21.18 -0.25
C LEU A 354 -4.46 20.53 -1.54
N LEU A 355 -4.13 19.26 -1.74
CA LEU A 355 -4.48 18.44 -2.90
C LEU A 355 -5.42 17.31 -2.46
N PRO A 356 -6.74 17.50 -2.45
CA PRO A 356 -7.69 16.51 -1.96
C PRO A 356 -7.59 15.12 -2.62
N PRO A 357 -7.21 14.96 -3.91
CA PRO A 357 -6.94 13.64 -4.46
C PRO A 357 -5.79 12.89 -3.77
N VAL A 358 -4.72 13.60 -3.37
CA VAL A 358 -3.61 13.01 -2.59
C VAL A 358 -4.11 12.61 -1.20
N GLY A 359 -4.84 13.50 -0.54
CA GLY A 359 -5.44 13.21 0.77
C GLY A 359 -6.39 12.01 0.74
N MET A 360 -7.18 11.88 -0.33
CA MET A 360 -8.07 10.74 -0.55
C MET A 360 -7.30 9.43 -0.65
N GLN A 361 -6.23 9.39 -1.44
CA GLN A 361 -5.38 8.20 -1.59
C GLN A 361 -4.68 7.83 -0.28
N VAL A 362 -4.02 8.78 0.36
CA VAL A 362 -3.33 8.57 1.64
C VAL A 362 -4.29 8.03 2.71
N ALA A 363 -5.48 8.62 2.82
CA ALA A 363 -6.46 8.18 3.80
C ALA A 363 -6.99 6.76 3.51
N LEU A 364 -7.29 6.44 2.23
CA LEU A 364 -7.81 5.12 1.86
C LEU A 364 -6.76 4.01 2.03
N THR A 365 -5.53 4.24 1.58
CA THR A 365 -4.45 3.24 1.72
C THR A 365 -4.04 3.06 3.19
N GLY A 366 -4.03 4.14 4.00
CA GLY A 366 -3.78 4.03 5.43
C GLY A 366 -4.87 3.26 6.18
N MET A 367 -6.16 3.51 5.87
CA MET A 367 -7.27 2.74 6.47
C MET A 367 -7.26 1.26 6.05
N ALA A 368 -6.73 0.96 4.87
CA ALA A 368 -6.65 -0.40 4.33
C ALA A 368 -5.38 -1.16 4.71
N ASP A 369 -4.45 -0.56 5.48
CA ASP A 369 -3.14 -1.11 5.82
C ASP A 369 -2.36 -1.55 4.57
N THR A 370 -2.41 -0.71 3.53
CA THR A 370 -1.77 -0.96 2.24
C THR A 370 -0.82 0.15 1.83
N ASP A 371 -0.56 1.09 2.72
CA ASP A 371 0.38 2.18 2.53
C ASP A 371 1.84 1.76 2.76
N MET A 372 2.76 2.71 2.59
CA MET A 372 4.18 2.47 2.80
C MET A 372 4.51 2.18 4.28
N GLN A 373 3.76 2.74 5.24
CA GLN A 373 4.00 2.48 6.67
C GLN A 373 3.66 1.03 7.01
N ALA A 374 2.56 0.49 6.50
CA ALA A 374 2.19 -0.91 6.65
C ALA A 374 3.27 -1.84 6.04
N HIS A 375 3.85 -1.46 4.89
CA HIS A 375 4.95 -2.21 4.28
C HIS A 375 6.22 -2.19 5.15
N LEU A 376 6.63 -1.02 5.65
CA LEU A 376 7.78 -0.91 6.56
C LEU A 376 7.57 -1.71 7.85
N ALA A 377 6.36 -1.67 8.42
CA ALA A 377 6.02 -2.48 9.59
C ALA A 377 6.13 -4.00 9.32
N TYR A 378 5.77 -4.44 8.11
CA TYR A 378 6.00 -5.83 7.70
C TYR A 378 7.51 -6.15 7.63
N GLN A 379 8.31 -5.28 7.04
CA GLN A 379 9.78 -5.47 7.00
C GLN A 379 10.39 -5.55 8.40
N ASP A 380 9.85 -4.80 9.37
CA ASP A 380 10.30 -4.88 10.76
C ASP A 380 9.98 -6.22 11.40
N ARG A 381 8.76 -6.72 11.20
CA ARG A 381 8.40 -8.08 11.65
C ARG A 381 9.32 -9.14 11.05
N VAL A 382 9.71 -8.97 9.78
CA VAL A 382 10.69 -9.85 9.12
C VAL A 382 12.06 -9.76 9.81
N ARG A 383 12.55 -8.55 10.15
CA ARG A 383 13.82 -8.35 10.88
C ARG A 383 13.80 -8.99 12.27
N ASP A 384 12.72 -8.77 13.02
CA ASP A 384 12.55 -9.33 14.36
C ASP A 384 12.52 -10.87 14.32
N TYR A 385 11.77 -11.42 13.37
CA TYR A 385 11.76 -12.87 13.15
C TYR A 385 13.13 -13.42 12.77
N HIS A 386 13.81 -12.76 11.83
CA HIS A 386 15.11 -13.18 11.36
C HIS A 386 16.18 -13.13 12.48
N ALA A 387 16.12 -12.14 13.37
CA ALA A 387 16.96 -12.07 14.55
C ALA A 387 16.73 -13.26 15.49
N GLN A 388 15.47 -13.68 15.68
CA GLN A 388 15.14 -14.89 16.45
C GLN A 388 15.66 -16.15 15.77
N LEU A 389 15.50 -16.25 14.44
CA LEU A 389 16.01 -17.36 13.65
C LEU A 389 17.53 -17.50 13.73
N ARG A 390 18.26 -16.38 13.61
CA ARG A 390 19.72 -16.37 13.78
C ARG A 390 20.13 -16.81 15.17
N ARG A 391 19.52 -16.27 16.22
CA ARG A 391 19.81 -16.65 17.60
C ARG A 391 19.60 -18.14 17.85
N TYR A 392 18.57 -18.72 17.24
CA TYR A 392 18.32 -20.15 17.30
C TYR A 392 19.51 -20.96 16.75
N PHE A 393 19.95 -20.69 15.52
CA PHE A 393 21.08 -21.38 14.91
C PHE A 393 22.42 -21.04 15.58
N TYR A 394 22.60 -19.80 16.07
CA TYR A 394 23.80 -19.41 16.81
C TYR A 394 23.94 -20.20 18.11
N GLY A 395 22.84 -20.53 18.78
CA GLY A 395 22.85 -21.38 19.97
C GLY A 395 23.55 -22.72 19.76
N PHE A 396 23.36 -23.33 18.58
CA PHE A 396 24.06 -24.56 18.20
C PHE A 396 25.50 -24.29 17.74
N LEU A 397 25.70 -23.34 16.86
CA LEU A 397 26.99 -23.08 16.21
C LEU A 397 28.06 -22.54 17.15
N PHE A 398 27.70 -21.63 18.06
CA PHE A 398 28.64 -20.96 18.96
C PHE A 398 28.88 -21.73 20.25
N THR A 399 28.13 -22.82 20.51
CA THR A 399 28.36 -23.76 21.59
C THR A 399 28.85 -25.13 21.11
N ASP A 400 29.05 -25.29 19.78
CA ASP A 400 29.39 -26.56 19.12
C ASP A 400 28.43 -27.69 19.50
N THR A 401 27.15 -27.36 19.71
CA THR A 401 26.08 -28.32 20.02
C THR A 401 25.62 -29.00 18.73
N PRO A 402 25.56 -30.35 18.69
CA PRO A 402 25.07 -31.08 17.54
C PRO A 402 23.62 -30.70 17.19
N PHE A 403 23.33 -30.53 15.90
CA PHE A 403 22.01 -30.26 15.37
C PHE A 403 21.42 -31.54 14.77
N HIS A 404 20.21 -31.88 15.14
CA HIS A 404 19.55 -33.13 14.75
C HIS A 404 18.21 -32.85 14.04
N GLU A 405 17.67 -33.86 13.37
CA GLU A 405 16.41 -33.77 12.64
C GLU A 405 15.24 -33.12 13.45
N PRO A 406 15.00 -33.48 14.72
CA PRO A 406 13.94 -32.86 15.52
C PRO A 406 14.14 -31.35 15.78
N ASP A 407 15.34 -30.82 15.57
CA ASP A 407 15.66 -29.42 15.80
C ASP A 407 15.13 -28.52 14.66
N TYR A 408 14.88 -29.06 13.45
CA TYR A 408 14.20 -28.32 12.40
C TYR A 408 12.79 -27.87 12.82
N ASP A 409 12.05 -28.71 13.53
CA ASP A 409 10.69 -28.41 14.00
C ASP A 409 10.65 -27.40 15.15
N LYS A 410 11.76 -27.27 15.90
CA LYS A 410 11.91 -26.31 17.01
C LYS A 410 12.33 -24.92 16.54
N ALA A 411 12.74 -24.76 15.28
CA ALA A 411 13.11 -23.46 14.75
C ALA A 411 11.94 -22.48 14.86
N PRO A 412 12.20 -21.21 15.18
CA PRO A 412 11.18 -20.19 15.24
C PRO A 412 10.34 -20.16 13.94
N ARG A 413 9.03 -20.01 14.08
CA ARG A 413 8.11 -19.84 12.96
C ARG A 413 7.64 -18.40 12.93
N PHE A 414 7.47 -17.88 11.72
CA PHE A 414 6.95 -16.52 11.54
C PHE A 414 5.51 -16.44 11.99
N ASP A 415 5.20 -15.43 12.80
CA ASP A 415 3.85 -15.10 13.26
C ASP A 415 3.51 -13.70 12.72
N ALA A 416 2.50 -13.63 11.85
CA ALA A 416 2.10 -12.38 11.21
C ALA A 416 1.33 -11.44 12.15
N ASP A 417 0.81 -11.97 13.27
CA ASP A 417 -0.01 -11.23 14.24
C ASP A 417 0.81 -10.61 15.38
N ARG A 418 2.10 -10.90 15.41
CA ARG A 418 3.09 -10.27 16.30
C ARG A 418 3.85 -9.19 15.56
#